data_7295cce8e62848168ff7ac5c9fc51098
#
_entry.id   7295cce8e62848168ff7ac5c9fc51098
#
_cell.length_a   1.000
_cell.length_b   1.000
_cell.length_c   1.000
_cell.angle_alpha   90.00
_cell.angle_beta   90.00
_cell.angle_gamma   90.00
#
_symmetry.space_group_name_H-M   'P 1'
#
loop_
_entity.id
_entity.type
_entity.pdbx_description
1 polymer ?
#
loop_
_entity_poly.entity_id
_entity_poly.type
_entity_poly.pdbx_seq_one_letter_code
_entity_poly.pdbx_strand_id
1 'polypeptide(L)'
;PAGAVAAVTGLSRTRPGDGLGFEDAWAGPVLEPVLAYRVILEDGTDPHTALGRLRQLEEEDPQLHIVWSDGEIRVQLMGEVQLEVLQRLVRERFGMEVSFGSGSIRYRETIAAPAVGIGHFEPLRHYAEVHLLLEPGAPGSGLVFASACPTDVLNLSWQRLILTHLAEKEHLGVLTGSPITDMKITLLTGRAHEKHTEGGDFRQATYRAVRQGLMQAESVLLEPWYDFLLELPSSQAGRAISDIQRMNGETAPPETAGEETVLTGSAPVAAMGDYAREAAAYTRGLGRLSCFPGGYRPCGEAEAVIASAGYDPERDVENTPDSVFCAHGGGYAVPWHEVPACAHLDSGVRLDPPKERTEEVQRARQSMDYAGTIEQDKELQAIFERTYGPVKRRAFLPPKESRRTPAAEQAERRTVPERDSGPEYLLVDGYNIIFAWDELKDLARDNLDAARKHLCDLLCNYQGYQKCRVIAVFDAYKVKGGLGSVEKYHNIHVVYTKE
;
A
#
# COMPACT_ATOMS: atom_id res chain seq x y z
N PRO A 1 -12.03 29.21 -24.09
CA PRO A 1 -10.80 29.70 -24.72
C PRO A 1 -9.58 29.21 -23.96
N ALA A 2 -8.47 28.99 -24.64
CA ALA A 2 -7.22 28.62 -24.00
C ALA A 2 -6.83 29.64 -22.91
N GLY A 3 -6.46 29.15 -21.70
CA GLY A 3 -6.14 30.00 -20.55
C GLY A 3 -7.34 30.50 -19.74
N ALA A 4 -8.57 30.11 -20.04
CA ALA A 4 -9.72 30.45 -19.23
C ALA A 4 -9.90 29.48 -18.06
N VAL A 5 -10.17 30.01 -16.87
CA VAL A 5 -10.61 29.22 -15.73
C VAL A 5 -12.10 28.93 -15.87
N ALA A 6 -12.49 27.69 -15.80
CA ALA A 6 -13.87 27.25 -15.94
C ALA A 6 -14.23 26.21 -14.88
N ALA A 7 -15.50 26.23 -14.44
CA ALA A 7 -16.05 25.18 -13.60
C ALA A 7 -16.69 24.09 -14.49
N VAL A 8 -16.34 22.85 -14.26
CA VAL A 8 -16.90 21.67 -14.93
C VAL A 8 -17.75 20.92 -13.92
N THR A 9 -19.02 20.64 -14.26
CA THR A 9 -19.94 19.89 -13.41
C THR A 9 -20.24 18.51 -13.99
N GLY A 10 -20.71 17.57 -13.16
CA GLY A 10 -21.07 16.23 -13.59
C GLY A 10 -19.94 15.19 -13.48
N LEU A 11 -18.80 15.58 -12.94
CA LEU A 11 -17.68 14.66 -12.66
C LEU A 11 -17.85 14.08 -11.25
N SER A 12 -18.26 12.83 -11.14
CA SER A 12 -18.56 12.19 -9.84
C SER A 12 -17.38 11.42 -9.22
N ARG A 13 -16.26 11.28 -9.94
CA ARG A 13 -15.09 10.49 -9.51
C ARG A 13 -13.79 11.25 -9.50
N THR A 14 -13.79 12.51 -9.87
CA THR A 14 -12.58 13.35 -9.86
C THR A 14 -12.27 13.86 -8.47
N ARG A 15 -10.99 13.96 -8.18
CA ARG A 15 -10.44 14.54 -6.94
C ARG A 15 -9.59 15.75 -7.27
N PRO A 16 -9.37 16.67 -6.33
CA PRO A 16 -8.40 17.74 -6.49
C PRO A 16 -7.03 17.19 -6.87
N GLY A 17 -6.45 17.69 -7.95
CA GLY A 17 -5.18 17.21 -8.49
C GLY A 17 -5.30 16.19 -9.63
N ASP A 18 -6.48 15.67 -9.93
CA ASP A 18 -6.67 14.79 -11.09
C ASP A 18 -6.54 15.59 -12.39
N GLY A 19 -5.75 15.07 -13.33
CA GLY A 19 -5.63 15.62 -14.67
C GLY A 19 -6.89 15.35 -15.49
N LEU A 20 -7.32 16.33 -16.28
CA LEU A 20 -8.46 16.21 -17.18
C LEU A 20 -8.03 16.21 -18.64
N GLY A 21 -8.42 15.20 -19.40
CA GLY A 21 -8.10 15.09 -20.83
C GLY A 21 -6.65 14.68 -21.08
N PHE A 22 -5.79 15.62 -21.47
CA PHE A 22 -4.38 15.36 -21.77
C PHE A 22 -3.44 15.74 -20.62
N GLU A 23 -3.98 16.29 -19.55
CA GLU A 23 -3.20 16.67 -18.39
C GLU A 23 -2.86 15.44 -17.57
N ASP A 24 -1.60 15.34 -17.15
CA ASP A 24 -1.19 14.33 -16.18
C ASP A 24 -1.77 14.67 -14.81
N ALA A 25 -2.06 13.63 -14.02
CA ALA A 25 -2.43 13.83 -12.63
C ALA A 25 -1.28 14.50 -11.87
N TRP A 26 -1.62 15.39 -10.95
CA TRP A 26 -0.63 16.04 -10.10
C TRP A 26 0.08 14.99 -9.23
N ALA A 27 1.39 15.11 -9.08
CA ALA A 27 2.22 14.13 -8.37
C ALA A 27 1.98 14.05 -6.84
N GLY A 28 1.01 14.78 -6.33
CA GLY A 28 0.64 14.84 -4.92
C GLY A 28 0.92 16.21 -4.28
N PRO A 29 0.45 16.41 -3.05
CA PRO A 29 0.64 17.67 -2.34
C PRO A 29 2.12 17.88 -1.98
N VAL A 30 2.61 19.10 -2.16
CA VAL A 30 3.96 19.51 -1.77
C VAL A 30 4.11 19.53 -0.24
N LEU A 31 3.02 19.80 0.47
CA LEU A 31 2.97 19.88 1.93
C LEU A 31 2.05 18.78 2.44
N GLU A 32 2.55 17.92 3.34
CA GLU A 32 1.76 16.90 4.03
C GLU A 32 1.46 17.35 5.46
N PRO A 33 0.21 17.15 5.96
CA PRO A 33 -0.12 17.40 7.35
C PRO A 33 0.67 16.48 8.28
N VAL A 34 1.27 17.06 9.31
CA VAL A 34 2.09 16.34 10.31
C VAL A 34 1.43 16.24 11.68
N LEU A 35 0.27 16.89 11.85
CA LEU A 35 -0.50 16.90 13.08
C LEU A 35 -1.87 16.26 12.85
N ALA A 36 -2.31 15.43 13.79
CA ALA A 36 -3.64 14.85 13.82
C ALA A 36 -4.40 15.37 15.04
N TYR A 37 -5.60 15.85 14.82
CA TYR A 37 -6.46 16.40 15.86
C TYR A 37 -7.72 15.58 16.01
N ARG A 38 -8.13 15.33 17.25
CA ARG A 38 -9.43 14.73 17.54
C ARG A 38 -10.51 15.80 17.39
N VAL A 39 -11.54 15.49 16.61
CA VAL A 39 -12.75 16.32 16.50
C VAL A 39 -13.65 16.04 17.68
N ILE A 40 -13.96 17.05 18.48
CA ILE A 40 -14.90 16.99 19.59
C ILE A 40 -16.21 17.60 19.13
N LEU A 41 -17.26 16.79 19.13
CA LEU A 41 -18.60 17.21 18.71
C LEU A 41 -19.35 17.80 19.92
N GLU A 42 -20.22 18.76 19.66
CA GLU A 42 -21.14 19.27 20.66
C GLU A 42 -22.16 18.19 21.07
N ASP A 43 -22.58 18.23 22.34
CA ASP A 43 -23.54 17.27 22.89
C ASP A 43 -24.84 17.19 22.07
N GLY A 44 -25.19 15.97 21.66
CA GLY A 44 -26.38 15.70 20.84
C GLY A 44 -26.11 15.63 19.34
N THR A 45 -24.90 15.90 18.87
CA THR A 45 -24.52 15.69 17.47
C THR A 45 -24.21 14.22 17.21
N ASP A 46 -24.93 13.61 16.25
CA ASP A 46 -24.65 12.21 15.84
C ASP A 46 -23.28 12.09 15.13
N PRO A 47 -22.36 11.28 15.67
CA PRO A 47 -21.02 11.14 15.11
C PRO A 47 -20.99 10.63 13.66
N HIS A 48 -21.90 9.76 13.26
CA HIS A 48 -21.96 9.26 11.88
C HIS A 48 -22.39 10.34 10.90
N THR A 49 -23.34 11.17 11.29
CA THR A 49 -23.77 12.35 10.50
C THR A 49 -22.63 13.35 10.39
N ALA A 50 -21.91 13.63 11.48
CA ALA A 50 -20.76 14.50 11.50
C ALA A 50 -19.64 13.97 10.59
N LEU A 51 -19.33 12.68 10.69
CA LEU A 51 -18.34 12.01 9.81
C LEU A 51 -18.70 12.16 8.32
N GLY A 52 -19.97 11.93 7.95
CA GLY A 52 -20.44 12.09 6.58
C GLY A 52 -20.27 13.52 6.04
N ARG A 53 -20.52 14.53 6.88
CA ARG A 53 -20.33 15.94 6.52
C ARG A 53 -18.87 16.35 6.43
N LEU A 54 -18.03 15.86 7.34
CA LEU A 54 -16.59 16.10 7.31
C LEU A 54 -15.96 15.45 6.08
N ARG A 55 -16.36 14.25 5.70
CA ARG A 55 -15.90 13.58 4.47
C ARG A 55 -16.24 14.35 3.20
N GLN A 56 -17.31 15.13 3.17
CA GLN A 56 -17.58 16.06 2.05
C GLN A 56 -16.51 17.15 1.94
N LEU A 57 -15.94 17.61 3.06
CA LEU A 57 -14.81 18.54 3.03
C LEU A 57 -13.52 17.85 2.59
N GLU A 58 -13.33 16.57 2.94
CA GLU A 58 -12.20 15.78 2.47
C GLU A 58 -12.23 15.56 0.95
N GLU A 59 -13.41 15.48 0.33
CA GLU A 59 -13.54 15.45 -1.13
C GLU A 59 -12.99 16.74 -1.81
N GLU A 60 -13.06 17.87 -1.11
CA GLU A 60 -12.53 19.16 -1.58
C GLU A 60 -11.06 19.36 -1.21
N ASP A 61 -10.66 18.87 -0.03
CA ASP A 61 -9.28 18.88 0.49
C ASP A 61 -8.88 17.50 1.01
N PRO A 62 -8.32 16.64 0.15
CA PRO A 62 -7.91 15.29 0.54
C PRO A 62 -6.86 15.23 1.65
N GLN A 63 -6.14 16.35 1.91
CA GLN A 63 -5.15 16.43 2.98
C GLN A 63 -5.76 16.38 4.38
N LEU A 64 -7.04 16.66 4.54
CA LEU A 64 -7.74 16.57 5.82
C LEU A 64 -7.74 15.15 6.39
N HIS A 65 -7.61 14.15 5.54
CA HIS A 65 -7.49 12.72 5.86
C HIS A 65 -8.30 12.32 7.10
N ILE A 66 -9.63 12.25 6.92
CA ILE A 66 -10.57 12.06 8.01
C ILE A 66 -10.71 10.59 8.33
N VAL A 67 -10.29 10.21 9.53
CA VAL A 67 -10.30 8.82 10.01
C VAL A 67 -11.29 8.68 11.15
N TRP A 68 -12.07 7.59 11.10
CA TRP A 68 -12.88 7.11 12.22
C TRP A 68 -12.13 5.96 12.88
N SER A 69 -11.70 6.13 14.10
CA SER A 69 -11.02 5.11 14.89
C SER A 69 -11.44 5.22 16.36
N ASP A 70 -11.68 4.07 17.00
CA ASP A 70 -12.02 3.97 18.42
C ASP A 70 -13.21 4.81 18.87
N GLY A 71 -14.19 5.02 17.97
CA GLY A 71 -15.36 5.86 18.25
C GLY A 71 -15.10 7.37 18.15
N GLU A 72 -13.92 7.77 17.66
CA GLU A 72 -13.51 9.17 17.52
C GLU A 72 -13.25 9.54 16.07
N ILE A 73 -13.55 10.80 15.73
CA ILE A 73 -13.18 11.37 14.42
C ILE A 73 -11.84 12.10 14.59
N ARG A 74 -10.88 11.79 13.73
CA ARG A 74 -9.59 12.47 13.66
C ARG A 74 -9.40 13.13 12.31
N VAL A 75 -8.80 14.31 12.28
CA VAL A 75 -8.51 15.10 11.09
C VAL A 75 -7.04 15.50 11.10
N GLN A 76 -6.42 15.50 9.92
CA GLN A 76 -5.02 15.90 9.77
C GLN A 76 -4.92 17.35 9.32
N LEU A 77 -4.06 18.12 9.95
CA LEU A 77 -3.86 19.54 9.68
C LEU A 77 -2.38 19.93 9.84
N MET A 78 -2.00 21.04 9.23
CA MET A 78 -0.62 21.56 9.32
C MET A 78 -0.40 22.43 10.54
N GLY A 79 -1.47 22.96 11.17
CA GLY A 79 -1.34 23.84 12.32
C GLY A 79 -2.64 24.46 12.80
N GLU A 80 -2.54 25.30 13.84
CA GLU A 80 -3.70 25.90 14.53
C GLU A 80 -4.56 26.80 13.65
N VAL A 81 -3.98 27.52 12.69
CA VAL A 81 -4.76 28.37 11.76
C VAL A 81 -5.75 27.55 10.95
N GLN A 82 -5.36 26.35 10.52
CA GLN A 82 -6.27 25.47 9.78
C GLN A 82 -7.39 24.94 10.68
N LEU A 83 -7.16 24.77 11.98
CA LEU A 83 -8.22 24.40 12.94
C LEU A 83 -9.32 25.46 12.97
N GLU A 84 -8.95 26.73 13.09
CA GLU A 84 -9.90 27.83 13.11
C GLU A 84 -10.69 27.93 11.79
N VAL A 85 -10.00 27.75 10.66
CA VAL A 85 -10.62 27.74 9.33
C VAL A 85 -11.59 26.57 9.21
N LEU A 86 -11.19 25.37 9.60
CA LEU A 86 -12.02 24.17 9.53
C LEU A 86 -13.26 24.29 10.46
N GLN A 87 -13.08 24.79 11.69
CA GLN A 87 -14.15 25.04 12.63
C GLN A 87 -15.20 25.99 12.06
N ARG A 88 -14.73 27.10 11.48
CA ARG A 88 -15.60 28.08 10.83
C ARG A 88 -16.33 27.48 9.62
N LEU A 89 -15.63 26.72 8.80
CA LEU A 89 -16.20 26.11 7.59
C LEU A 89 -17.29 25.08 7.94
N VAL A 90 -17.07 24.27 8.97
CA VAL A 90 -18.05 23.29 9.50
C VAL A 90 -19.30 23.99 10.02
N ARG A 91 -19.10 25.11 10.76
CA ARG A 91 -20.21 25.92 11.26
C ARG A 91 -21.01 26.57 10.11
N GLU A 92 -20.35 27.21 9.17
CA GLU A 92 -20.99 27.94 8.06
C GLU A 92 -21.73 27.00 7.10
N ARG A 93 -21.14 25.84 6.77
CA ARG A 93 -21.72 24.91 5.79
C ARG A 93 -22.76 23.95 6.39
N PHE A 94 -22.51 23.47 7.58
CA PHE A 94 -23.30 22.37 8.15
C PHE A 94 -24.07 22.78 9.40
N GLY A 95 -23.85 23.97 9.92
CA GLY A 95 -24.48 24.43 11.17
C GLY A 95 -24.07 23.59 12.38
N MET A 96 -22.91 22.95 12.34
CA MET A 96 -22.37 22.15 13.43
C MET A 96 -21.28 22.91 14.17
N GLU A 97 -21.32 22.87 15.49
CA GLU A 97 -20.21 23.32 16.32
C GLU A 97 -19.27 22.14 16.58
N VAL A 98 -18.01 22.35 16.30
CA VAL A 98 -16.93 21.42 16.57
C VAL A 98 -15.80 22.11 17.32
N SER A 99 -15.15 21.39 18.19
CA SER A 99 -13.88 21.80 18.80
C SER A 99 -12.83 20.72 18.59
N PHE A 100 -11.58 21.04 18.85
CA PHE A 100 -10.50 20.13 18.61
C PHE A 100 -9.74 19.85 19.89
N GLY A 101 -9.36 18.60 20.10
CA GLY A 101 -8.47 18.18 21.18
C GLY A 101 -7.04 18.66 20.96
N SER A 102 -6.13 18.30 21.85
CA SER A 102 -4.70 18.51 21.66
C SER A 102 -4.23 17.76 20.40
N GLY A 103 -3.41 18.42 19.58
CA GLY A 103 -2.79 17.78 18.41
C GLY A 103 -1.89 16.62 18.84
N SER A 104 -1.95 15.53 18.12
CA SER A 104 -1.01 14.42 18.24
C SER A 104 -0.04 14.44 17.06
N ILE A 105 1.22 14.14 17.34
CA ILE A 105 2.26 14.02 16.33
C ILE A 105 1.98 12.79 15.48
N ARG A 106 2.13 12.93 14.19
CA ARG A 106 1.99 11.82 13.24
C ARG A 106 3.34 11.16 13.01
N TYR A 107 3.58 10.11 13.77
CA TYR A 107 4.79 9.30 13.60
C TYR A 107 4.68 8.42 12.36
N ARG A 108 5.84 7.95 11.88
CA ARG A 108 5.97 6.89 10.87
C ARG A 108 6.97 5.85 11.36
N GLU A 109 7.00 4.69 10.72
CA GLU A 109 7.95 3.64 11.05
C GLU A 109 8.72 3.19 9.80
N THR A 110 9.97 2.80 9.99
CA THR A 110 10.81 2.18 8.96
C THR A 110 11.65 1.06 9.59
N ILE A 111 12.56 0.48 8.81
CA ILE A 111 13.49 -0.56 9.30
C ILE A 111 14.93 -0.12 9.11
N ALA A 112 15.81 -0.54 10.04
CA ALA A 112 17.23 -0.25 9.98
C ALA A 112 18.02 -1.24 9.12
N ALA A 113 17.54 -2.49 9.00
CA ALA A 113 18.21 -3.57 8.28
C ALA A 113 17.19 -4.39 7.46
N PRO A 114 17.64 -5.04 6.37
CA PRO A 114 16.77 -5.90 5.58
C PRO A 114 16.18 -7.06 6.38
N ALA A 115 14.93 -7.41 6.08
CA ALA A 115 14.22 -8.56 6.65
C ALA A 115 13.46 -9.34 5.58
N VAL A 116 13.28 -10.64 5.76
CA VAL A 116 12.42 -11.45 4.90
C VAL A 116 11.11 -11.70 5.61
N GLY A 117 10.02 -11.27 5.01
CA GLY A 117 8.67 -11.52 5.49
C GLY A 117 8.03 -12.68 4.76
N ILE A 118 7.43 -13.61 5.51
CA ILE A 118 6.76 -14.79 4.99
C ILE A 118 5.30 -14.77 5.44
N GLY A 119 4.39 -14.87 4.46
CA GLY A 119 2.97 -14.98 4.72
C GLY A 119 2.39 -16.21 4.05
N HIS A 120 1.73 -17.02 4.85
CA HIS A 120 1.05 -18.24 4.40
C HIS A 120 -0.43 -18.17 4.76
N PHE A 121 -1.30 -18.52 3.82
CA PHE A 121 -2.73 -18.55 4.02
C PHE A 121 -3.33 -19.79 3.38
N GLU A 122 -3.64 -20.79 4.21
CA GLU A 122 -4.15 -22.10 3.81
C GLU A 122 -5.30 -22.55 4.71
N PRO A 123 -6.41 -21.80 4.83
CA PRO A 123 -7.64 -22.37 5.37
C PRO A 123 -8.20 -23.41 4.40
N LEU A 124 -9.11 -24.26 4.87
CA LEU A 124 -9.66 -25.36 4.06
C LEU A 124 -10.09 -24.91 2.66
N ARG A 125 -9.49 -25.52 1.62
CA ARG A 125 -9.69 -25.23 0.18
C ARG A 125 -9.16 -23.88 -0.32
N HIS A 126 -8.27 -23.27 0.43
CA HIS A 126 -7.54 -22.05 0.01
C HIS A 126 -6.04 -22.32 0.13
N TYR A 127 -5.24 -21.63 -0.68
CA TYR A 127 -3.78 -21.74 -0.57
C TYR A 127 -3.11 -20.52 -1.21
N ALA A 128 -2.28 -19.84 -0.46
CA ALA A 128 -1.32 -18.87 -0.99
C ALA A 128 -0.12 -18.74 -0.06
N GLU A 129 1.08 -18.68 -0.62
CA GLU A 129 2.30 -18.37 0.10
C GLU A 129 3.05 -17.25 -0.62
N VAL A 130 3.55 -16.27 0.13
CA VAL A 130 4.26 -15.09 -0.38
C VAL A 130 5.47 -14.82 0.49
N HIS A 131 6.64 -14.67 -0.13
CA HIS A 131 7.87 -14.25 0.54
C HIS A 131 8.29 -12.88 -0.01
N LEU A 132 8.50 -11.94 0.88
CA LEU A 132 8.88 -10.56 0.59
C LEU A 132 10.23 -10.23 1.20
N LEU A 133 11.06 -9.52 0.47
CA LEU A 133 12.24 -8.86 1.01
C LEU A 133 11.86 -7.41 1.33
N LEU A 134 12.02 -7.04 2.59
CA LEU A 134 11.86 -5.68 3.08
C LEU A 134 13.26 -5.07 3.22
N GLU A 135 13.51 -3.98 2.53
CA GLU A 135 14.80 -3.27 2.54
C GLU A 135 14.58 -1.82 2.98
N PRO A 136 15.48 -1.23 3.80
CA PRO A 136 15.40 0.20 4.11
C PRO A 136 15.61 1.02 2.84
N GLY A 137 14.79 2.06 2.67
CA GLY A 137 14.86 3.02 1.58
C GLY A 137 15.57 4.32 1.99
N ALA A 138 15.78 5.21 1.03
CA ALA A 138 16.27 6.53 1.33
C ALA A 138 15.20 7.37 2.07
N PRO A 139 15.57 8.27 2.98
CA PRO A 139 14.63 9.18 3.62
C PRO A 139 13.76 9.93 2.59
N GLY A 140 12.45 9.92 2.78
CA GLY A 140 11.48 10.55 1.87
C GLY A 140 11.18 9.75 0.58
N SER A 141 11.69 8.52 0.44
CA SER A 141 11.42 7.69 -0.74
C SER A 141 10.04 7.02 -0.72
N GLY A 142 9.36 7.02 0.43
CA GLY A 142 8.09 6.34 0.61
C GLY A 142 8.21 4.82 0.46
N LEU A 143 7.15 4.17 0.01
CA LEU A 143 7.13 2.74 -0.25
C LEU A 143 7.33 2.45 -1.73
N VAL A 144 8.31 1.60 -2.04
CA VAL A 144 8.60 1.14 -3.40
C VAL A 144 8.36 -0.36 -3.49
N PHE A 145 7.54 -0.79 -4.46
CA PHE A 145 7.19 -2.20 -4.65
C PHE A 145 7.84 -2.74 -5.92
N ALA A 146 8.43 -3.94 -5.82
CA ALA A 146 9.09 -4.60 -6.93
C ALA A 146 8.86 -6.11 -6.90
N SER A 147 9.11 -6.79 -8.02
CA SER A 147 9.14 -8.25 -8.08
C SER A 147 10.48 -8.72 -8.64
N ALA A 148 11.11 -9.65 -7.94
CA ALA A 148 12.26 -10.43 -8.39
C ALA A 148 11.88 -11.91 -8.62
N CYS A 149 10.60 -12.26 -8.44
CA CYS A 149 10.10 -13.61 -8.60
C CYS A 149 10.12 -14.03 -10.08
N PRO A 150 10.75 -15.17 -10.42
CA PRO A 150 10.71 -15.71 -11.78
C PRO A 150 9.28 -16.08 -12.20
N THR A 151 8.94 -15.88 -13.47
CA THR A 151 7.59 -16.16 -14.01
C THR A 151 7.26 -17.65 -14.13
N ASP A 152 8.25 -18.50 -14.11
CA ASP A 152 8.13 -19.97 -14.04
C ASP A 152 7.84 -20.47 -12.62
N VAL A 153 8.18 -19.69 -11.59
CA VAL A 153 7.84 -19.98 -10.19
C VAL A 153 6.43 -19.50 -9.87
N LEU A 154 6.11 -18.27 -10.19
CA LEU A 154 4.79 -17.68 -10.00
C LEU A 154 4.35 -16.90 -11.24
N ASN A 155 3.17 -17.20 -11.76
CA ASN A 155 2.63 -16.52 -12.95
C ASN A 155 2.59 -14.99 -12.75
N LEU A 156 2.88 -14.25 -13.83
CA LEU A 156 2.93 -12.79 -13.83
C LEU A 156 1.61 -12.13 -13.33
N SER A 157 0.46 -12.77 -13.60
CA SER A 157 -0.84 -12.27 -13.13
C SER A 157 -0.92 -12.25 -11.59
N TRP A 158 -0.43 -13.31 -10.94
CA TRP A 158 -0.37 -13.39 -9.48
C TRP A 158 0.67 -12.42 -8.90
N GLN A 159 1.82 -12.26 -9.56
CA GLN A 159 2.82 -11.28 -9.14
C GLN A 159 2.24 -9.86 -9.16
N ARG A 160 1.56 -9.47 -10.24
CA ARG A 160 0.89 -8.16 -10.34
C ARG A 160 -0.19 -7.98 -9.29
N LEU A 161 -0.95 -9.03 -8.99
CA LEU A 161 -1.97 -8.99 -7.96
C LEU A 161 -1.35 -8.77 -6.55
N ILE A 162 -0.24 -9.44 -6.24
CA ILE A 162 0.50 -9.23 -4.99
C ILE A 162 0.99 -7.78 -4.89
N LEU A 163 1.58 -7.23 -5.97
CA LEU A 163 2.02 -5.83 -5.99
C LEU A 163 0.82 -4.85 -5.82
N THR A 164 -0.33 -5.18 -6.38
CA THR A 164 -1.57 -4.40 -6.16
C THR A 164 -1.99 -4.47 -4.69
N HIS A 165 -1.94 -5.64 -4.06
CA HIS A 165 -2.27 -5.80 -2.64
C HIS A 165 -1.29 -5.09 -1.72
N LEU A 166 -0.01 -4.97 -2.10
CA LEU A 166 0.95 -4.13 -1.38
C LEU A 166 0.60 -2.64 -1.46
N ALA A 167 0.10 -2.18 -2.61
CA ALA A 167 -0.21 -0.77 -2.84
C ALA A 167 -1.61 -0.33 -2.35
N GLU A 168 -2.57 -1.25 -2.22
CA GLU A 168 -3.97 -0.91 -1.89
C GLU A 168 -4.20 -0.59 -0.40
N LYS A 169 -3.27 -0.95 0.48
CA LYS A 169 -3.40 -0.81 1.93
C LYS A 169 -2.28 0.05 2.51
N GLU A 170 -2.62 0.92 3.45
CA GLU A 170 -1.65 1.55 4.34
C GLU A 170 -1.15 0.50 5.35
N HIS A 171 0.11 0.08 5.22
CA HIS A 171 0.71 -0.90 6.13
C HIS A 171 1.17 -0.23 7.41
N LEU A 172 0.82 -0.80 8.55
CA LEU A 172 1.18 -0.29 9.87
C LEU A 172 2.46 -0.97 10.39
N GLY A 173 3.28 -0.20 11.08
CA GLY A 173 4.46 -0.68 11.77
C GLY A 173 4.15 -1.42 13.06
N VAL A 174 5.17 -1.86 13.77
CA VAL A 174 5.07 -2.74 14.95
C VAL A 174 5.41 -2.06 16.26
N LEU A 175 5.90 -0.82 16.22
CA LEU A 175 6.28 -0.06 17.43
C LEU A 175 5.11 0.71 18.02
N THR A 176 4.39 1.45 17.19
CA THR A 176 3.28 2.33 17.60
C THR A 176 2.01 2.11 16.78
N GLY A 177 2.06 1.23 15.78
CA GLY A 177 1.00 1.10 14.78
C GLY A 177 0.95 2.27 13.79
N SER A 178 2.00 3.07 13.72
CA SER A 178 2.10 4.15 12.74
C SER A 178 2.38 3.60 11.35
N PRO A 179 1.97 4.32 10.26
CA PRO A 179 2.23 3.88 8.90
C PRO A 179 3.72 3.70 8.61
N ILE A 180 4.07 2.64 7.87
CA ILE A 180 5.46 2.44 7.42
C ILE A 180 5.80 3.36 6.23
N THR A 181 7.07 3.73 6.11
CA THR A 181 7.60 4.54 5.01
C THR A 181 9.07 4.22 4.74
N ASP A 182 9.60 4.76 3.66
CA ASP A 182 11.02 4.68 3.31
C ASP A 182 11.54 3.26 3.27
N MET A 183 10.82 2.42 2.55
CA MET A 183 11.13 1.01 2.40
C MET A 183 10.91 0.55 0.96
N LYS A 184 11.74 -0.38 0.52
CA LYS A 184 11.52 -1.15 -0.69
C LYS A 184 11.05 -2.55 -0.33
N ILE A 185 9.91 -2.97 -0.84
CA ILE A 185 9.34 -4.30 -0.63
C ILE A 185 9.38 -5.06 -1.96
N THR A 186 10.17 -6.12 -2.00
CA THR A 186 10.40 -6.92 -3.20
C THR A 186 9.82 -8.31 -3.05
N LEU A 187 8.94 -8.72 -3.96
CA LEU A 187 8.46 -10.10 -4.03
C LEU A 187 9.61 -11.02 -4.47
N LEU A 188 10.01 -11.94 -3.59
CA LEU A 188 11.06 -12.92 -3.86
C LEU A 188 10.53 -14.18 -4.52
N THR A 189 9.50 -14.78 -3.92
CA THR A 189 8.86 -15.99 -4.38
C THR A 189 7.43 -16.07 -3.87
N GLY A 190 6.63 -16.94 -4.46
CA GLY A 190 5.28 -17.21 -4.02
C GLY A 190 4.75 -18.48 -4.68
N ARG A 191 3.69 -19.02 -4.10
CA ARG A 191 3.07 -20.25 -4.60
C ARG A 191 1.56 -20.15 -4.61
N ALA A 192 0.98 -20.57 -5.72
CA ALA A 192 -0.45 -20.77 -5.91
C ALA A 192 -0.74 -22.27 -6.07
N HIS A 193 -1.94 -22.67 -5.71
CA HIS A 193 -2.46 -24.01 -5.99
C HIS A 193 -3.50 -23.91 -7.11
N GLU A 194 -3.38 -24.72 -8.17
CA GLU A 194 -4.22 -24.64 -9.39
C GLU A 194 -5.74 -24.67 -9.14
N LYS A 195 -6.20 -25.30 -8.06
CA LYS A 195 -7.63 -25.48 -7.77
C LYS A 195 -8.11 -24.74 -6.52
N HIS A 196 -7.19 -24.22 -5.72
CA HIS A 196 -7.51 -23.74 -4.38
C HIS A 196 -7.02 -22.32 -4.12
N THR A 197 -6.42 -21.63 -5.11
CA THR A 197 -5.99 -20.26 -4.96
C THR A 197 -6.98 -19.30 -5.60
N GLU A 198 -7.49 -18.39 -4.81
CA GLU A 198 -8.28 -17.25 -5.22
C GLU A 198 -7.52 -15.93 -4.98
N GLY A 199 -7.95 -14.83 -5.61
CA GLY A 199 -7.28 -13.53 -5.46
C GLY A 199 -7.21 -13.05 -4.01
N GLY A 200 -8.25 -13.33 -3.22
CA GLY A 200 -8.31 -13.00 -1.81
C GLY A 200 -7.28 -13.72 -0.94
N ASP A 201 -6.82 -14.90 -1.35
CA ASP A 201 -5.81 -15.66 -0.61
C ASP A 201 -4.44 -14.97 -0.68
N PHE A 202 -4.08 -14.48 -1.86
CA PHE A 202 -2.86 -13.68 -2.02
C PHE A 202 -2.93 -12.35 -1.24
N ARG A 203 -4.11 -11.73 -1.12
CA ARG A 203 -4.26 -10.56 -0.25
C ARG A 203 -3.90 -10.91 1.19
N GLN A 204 -4.46 -11.99 1.71
CA GLN A 204 -4.22 -12.45 3.07
C GLN A 204 -2.74 -12.84 3.29
N ALA A 205 -2.15 -13.59 2.36
CA ALA A 205 -0.75 -13.98 2.45
C ALA A 205 0.19 -12.77 2.36
N THR A 206 -0.10 -11.80 1.47
CA THR A 206 0.72 -10.59 1.30
C THR A 206 0.73 -9.72 2.55
N TYR A 207 -0.44 -9.48 3.15
CA TYR A 207 -0.53 -8.66 4.37
C TYR A 207 0.21 -9.31 5.54
N ARG A 208 0.09 -10.64 5.69
CA ARG A 208 0.82 -11.39 6.69
C ARG A 208 2.32 -11.37 6.44
N ALA A 209 2.75 -11.48 5.18
CA ALA A 209 4.17 -11.42 4.83
C ALA A 209 4.79 -10.06 5.20
N VAL A 210 4.12 -8.94 4.91
CA VAL A 210 4.59 -7.62 5.34
C VAL A 210 4.67 -7.56 6.86
N ARG A 211 3.61 -7.93 7.55
CA ARG A 211 3.54 -7.82 9.01
C ARG A 211 4.55 -8.73 9.71
N GLN A 212 4.68 -9.97 9.26
CA GLN A 212 5.64 -10.94 9.79
C GLN A 212 7.09 -10.48 9.56
N GLY A 213 7.38 -9.89 8.39
CA GLY A 213 8.69 -9.30 8.11
C GLY A 213 9.03 -8.13 9.03
N LEU A 214 8.06 -7.26 9.31
CA LEU A 214 8.22 -6.15 10.27
C LEU A 214 8.45 -6.64 11.70
N MET A 215 7.80 -7.74 12.12
CA MET A 215 8.03 -8.34 13.43
C MET A 215 9.46 -8.89 13.60
N GLN A 216 10.13 -9.28 12.51
CA GLN A 216 11.51 -9.75 12.54
C GLN A 216 12.53 -8.63 12.35
N ALA A 217 12.12 -7.51 11.76
CA ALA A 217 12.99 -6.40 11.43
C ALA A 217 13.36 -5.59 12.67
N GLU A 218 14.51 -4.91 12.60
CA GLU A 218 14.85 -3.83 13.52
C GLU A 218 14.09 -2.57 13.09
N SER A 219 12.93 -2.35 13.70
CA SER A 219 12.05 -1.22 13.38
C SER A 219 12.56 0.08 14.01
N VAL A 220 12.41 1.19 13.29
CA VAL A 220 12.82 2.54 13.68
C VAL A 220 11.61 3.45 13.65
N LEU A 221 11.34 4.14 14.77
CA LEU A 221 10.30 5.16 14.83
C LEU A 221 10.83 6.47 14.23
N LEU A 222 10.03 7.07 13.35
CA LEU A 222 10.33 8.34 12.70
C LEU A 222 9.37 9.40 13.20
N GLU A 223 9.92 10.57 13.52
CA GLU A 223 9.15 11.77 13.86
C GLU A 223 9.25 12.83 12.76
N PRO A 224 8.19 13.64 12.54
CA PRO A 224 8.21 14.71 11.57
C PRO A 224 9.06 15.87 12.08
N TRP A 225 9.77 16.52 11.17
CA TRP A 225 10.58 17.71 11.43
C TRP A 225 10.05 18.90 10.65
N TYR A 226 10.25 20.10 11.19
CA TYR A 226 10.11 21.36 10.47
C TYR A 226 11.47 21.89 10.08
N ASP A 227 11.59 22.38 8.86
CA ASP A 227 12.57 23.37 8.49
C ASP A 227 12.00 24.74 8.82
N PHE A 228 12.72 25.55 9.55
CA PHE A 228 12.22 26.82 10.02
C PHE A 228 13.07 28.00 9.55
N LEU A 229 12.40 29.16 9.45
CA LEU A 229 13.00 30.46 9.29
C LEU A 229 12.47 31.34 10.41
N LEU A 230 13.37 31.82 11.29
CA LEU A 230 13.04 32.67 12.42
C LEU A 230 13.73 34.01 12.26
N GLU A 231 12.93 35.04 12.04
CA GLU A 231 13.37 36.47 12.00
C GLU A 231 13.17 37.09 13.37
N LEU A 232 14.21 37.70 13.94
CA LEU A 232 14.13 38.30 15.27
C LEU A 232 15.20 39.38 15.47
N PRO A 233 15.05 40.24 16.52
CA PRO A 233 16.08 41.20 16.89
C PRO A 233 17.40 40.52 17.29
N SER A 234 18.54 41.03 16.83
CA SER A 234 19.86 40.45 17.04
C SER A 234 20.19 40.26 18.52
N SER A 235 19.64 41.08 19.40
CA SER A 235 19.79 40.95 20.86
C SER A 235 19.16 39.68 21.45
N GLN A 236 18.26 39.04 20.72
CA GLN A 236 17.54 37.81 21.13
C GLN A 236 18.04 36.55 20.43
N ALA A 237 18.97 36.67 19.49
CA ALA A 237 19.46 35.54 18.70
C ALA A 237 20.09 34.44 19.56
N GLY A 238 20.88 34.79 20.56
CA GLY A 238 21.49 33.83 21.48
C GLY A 238 20.47 32.99 22.26
N ARG A 239 19.35 33.62 22.68
CA ARG A 239 18.25 32.91 23.34
C ARG A 239 17.59 31.94 22.40
N ALA A 240 17.24 32.40 21.18
CA ALA A 240 16.61 31.56 20.21
C ALA A 240 17.43 30.31 19.83
N ILE A 241 18.75 30.48 19.65
CA ILE A 241 19.66 29.36 19.39
C ILE A 241 19.66 28.35 20.57
N SER A 242 19.71 28.86 21.83
CA SER A 242 19.65 28.00 23.01
C SER A 242 18.32 27.26 23.14
N ASP A 243 17.20 27.93 22.81
CA ASP A 243 15.88 27.32 22.84
C ASP A 243 15.77 26.18 21.80
N ILE A 244 16.24 26.42 20.56
CA ILE A 244 16.24 25.41 19.50
C ILE A 244 17.14 24.21 19.84
N GLN A 245 18.32 24.46 20.42
CA GLN A 245 19.22 23.39 20.90
C GLN A 245 18.55 22.55 22.00
N ARG A 246 17.82 23.18 22.93
CA ARG A 246 17.07 22.49 23.98
C ARG A 246 15.94 21.61 23.39
N MET A 247 15.38 21.99 22.24
CA MET A 247 14.38 21.23 21.49
C MET A 247 14.98 20.12 20.64
N ASN A 248 16.27 19.82 20.78
CA ASN A 248 17.02 18.91 19.90
C ASN A 248 17.03 19.34 18.41
N GLY A 249 16.83 20.62 18.13
CA GLY A 249 16.89 21.18 16.80
C GLY A 249 18.31 21.56 16.37
N GLU A 250 18.47 21.76 15.09
CA GLU A 250 19.70 22.14 14.41
C GLU A 250 19.56 23.58 13.86
N THR A 251 20.59 24.42 13.99
CA THR A 251 20.60 25.77 13.43
C THR A 251 21.76 25.94 12.46
N ALA A 252 21.53 26.59 11.34
CA ALA A 252 22.61 27.13 10.51
C ALA A 252 23.21 28.36 11.18
N PRO A 253 24.42 28.82 10.80
CA PRO A 253 25.00 30.07 11.28
C PRO A 253 24.02 31.23 11.08
N PRO A 254 23.86 32.11 12.12
CA PRO A 254 22.92 33.23 12.04
C PRO A 254 23.34 34.26 10.98
N GLU A 255 22.39 34.70 10.19
CA GLU A 255 22.58 35.78 9.23
C GLU A 255 22.09 37.10 9.85
N THR A 256 23.02 38.01 10.17
CA THR A 256 22.67 39.28 10.81
C THR A 256 22.74 40.43 9.81
N ALA A 257 21.65 41.18 9.69
CA ALA A 257 21.55 42.39 8.89
C ALA A 257 21.11 43.59 9.76
N GLY A 258 22.07 44.31 10.28
CA GLY A 258 21.82 45.43 11.18
C GLY A 258 21.30 45.00 12.57
N GLU A 259 20.07 45.42 12.91
CA GLU A 259 19.43 45.07 14.19
C GLU A 259 18.61 43.77 14.12
N GLU A 260 18.47 43.19 12.93
CA GLU A 260 17.72 41.95 12.71
C GLU A 260 18.65 40.78 12.42
N THR A 261 18.26 39.61 12.91
CA THR A 261 18.93 38.33 12.64
C THR A 261 17.93 37.33 12.13
N VAL A 262 18.33 36.61 11.09
CA VAL A 262 17.61 35.50 10.53
C VAL A 262 18.30 34.20 10.95
N LEU A 263 17.56 33.32 11.60
CA LEU A 263 18.00 31.97 11.94
C LEU A 263 17.24 30.98 11.05
N THR A 264 18.00 30.13 10.40
CA THR A 264 17.44 28.99 9.65
C THR A 264 17.91 27.70 10.29
N GLY A 265 17.09 26.67 10.18
CA GLY A 265 17.44 25.37 10.76
C GLY A 265 16.30 24.38 10.66
N SER A 266 16.43 23.30 11.41
CA SER A 266 15.39 22.27 11.50
C SER A 266 15.19 21.81 12.94
N ALA A 267 13.96 21.45 13.30
CA ALA A 267 13.63 20.97 14.64
C ALA A 267 12.42 20.01 14.62
N PRO A 268 12.29 19.11 15.62
CA PRO A 268 11.14 18.22 15.74
C PRO A 268 9.83 19.00 15.87
N VAL A 269 8.81 18.56 15.14
CA VAL A 269 7.46 19.18 15.18
C VAL A 269 6.91 19.18 16.61
N ALA A 270 7.16 18.11 17.38
CA ALA A 270 6.72 17.97 18.76
C ALA A 270 7.19 19.12 19.66
N ALA A 271 8.41 19.59 19.45
CA ALA A 271 9.03 20.64 20.27
C ALA A 271 8.68 22.07 19.78
N MET A 272 8.28 22.20 18.51
CA MET A 272 8.02 23.50 17.89
C MET A 272 6.58 24.01 18.06
N GLY A 273 5.65 23.19 18.57
CA GLY A 273 4.21 23.48 18.59
C GLY A 273 3.84 24.86 19.16
N ASP A 274 4.38 25.22 20.31
CA ASP A 274 4.10 26.50 20.97
C ASP A 274 5.21 27.55 20.78
N TYR A 275 6.31 27.20 20.09
CA TYR A 275 7.48 28.08 20.04
C TYR A 275 7.23 29.39 19.30
N ALA A 276 6.33 29.42 18.31
CA ALA A 276 5.93 30.66 17.65
C ALA A 276 5.37 31.69 18.65
N ARG A 277 4.58 31.23 19.62
CA ARG A 277 3.99 32.07 20.68
C ARG A 277 5.06 32.52 21.67
N GLU A 278 5.98 31.61 22.06
CA GLU A 278 7.11 31.95 22.95
C GLU A 278 8.03 32.96 22.26
N ALA A 279 8.37 32.76 20.98
CA ALA A 279 9.23 33.69 20.23
C ALA A 279 8.60 35.07 20.14
N ALA A 280 7.30 35.16 19.82
CA ALA A 280 6.60 36.44 19.83
C ALA A 280 6.58 37.11 21.19
N ALA A 281 6.43 36.34 22.28
CA ALA A 281 6.39 36.89 23.64
C ALA A 281 7.72 37.52 24.04
N TYR A 282 8.86 36.84 23.92
CA TYR A 282 10.15 37.40 24.35
C TYR A 282 10.71 38.44 23.40
N THR A 283 10.31 38.44 22.13
CA THR A 283 10.67 39.46 21.15
C THR A 283 9.71 40.66 21.15
N ARG A 284 8.70 40.68 22.02
CA ARG A 284 7.62 41.69 22.07
C ARG A 284 6.89 41.86 20.74
N GLY A 285 6.61 40.73 20.05
CA GLY A 285 5.91 40.71 18.78
C GLY A 285 6.75 40.99 17.54
N LEU A 286 8.06 41.18 17.69
CA LEU A 286 8.98 41.42 16.58
C LEU A 286 9.49 40.12 15.95
N GLY A 287 9.44 38.99 16.68
CA GLY A 287 9.85 37.68 16.16
C GLY A 287 8.81 37.10 15.22
N ARG A 288 9.25 36.57 14.09
CA ARG A 288 8.42 35.87 13.10
C ARG A 288 9.02 34.49 12.83
N LEU A 289 8.23 33.45 13.13
CA LEU A 289 8.60 32.07 12.87
C LEU A 289 7.78 31.56 11.67
N SER A 290 8.48 31.08 10.67
CA SER A 290 7.89 30.36 9.53
C SER A 290 8.40 28.93 9.53
N CYS A 291 7.50 27.94 9.52
CA CYS A 291 7.85 26.52 9.53
C CYS A 291 7.38 25.88 8.22
N PHE A 292 8.23 25.01 7.67
CA PHE A 292 7.97 24.21 6.49
C PHE A 292 8.21 22.73 6.82
N PRO A 293 7.49 21.78 6.23
CA PRO A 293 7.77 20.37 6.43
C PRO A 293 9.20 20.02 6.02
N GLY A 294 9.99 19.50 6.97
CA GLY A 294 11.39 19.09 6.80
C GLY A 294 11.56 17.55 6.65
N GLY A 295 10.46 16.83 6.42
CA GLY A 295 10.46 15.38 6.28
C GLY A 295 10.42 14.66 7.62
N TYR A 296 10.81 13.39 7.60
CA TYR A 296 10.82 12.50 8.76
C TYR A 296 12.25 12.11 9.11
N ARG A 297 12.57 12.08 10.41
CA ARG A 297 13.88 11.65 10.94
C ARG A 297 13.68 10.68 12.10
N PRO A 298 14.71 9.87 12.47
CA PRO A 298 14.62 8.99 13.64
C PRO A 298 14.22 9.77 14.89
N CYS A 299 13.24 9.24 15.62
CA CYS A 299 12.70 9.89 16.81
C CYS A 299 13.70 9.89 17.95
N GLY A 300 13.99 11.05 18.51
CA GLY A 300 14.95 11.21 19.61
C GLY A 300 14.46 10.59 20.92
N GLU A 301 13.16 10.59 21.16
CA GLU A 301 12.52 10.04 22.37
C GLU A 301 11.66 8.81 22.06
N ALA A 302 12.13 7.94 21.15
CA ALA A 302 11.37 6.81 20.64
C ALA A 302 10.81 5.90 21.75
N GLU A 303 11.60 5.57 22.77
CA GLU A 303 11.18 4.70 23.88
C GLU A 303 9.98 5.28 24.66
N ALA A 304 10.01 6.59 24.94
CA ALA A 304 8.91 7.26 25.65
C ALA A 304 7.64 7.29 24.79
N VAL A 305 7.76 7.54 23.49
CA VAL A 305 6.64 7.56 22.55
C VAL A 305 6.03 6.17 22.41
N ILE A 306 6.84 5.13 22.24
CA ILE A 306 6.39 3.74 22.14
C ILE A 306 5.67 3.31 23.41
N ALA A 307 6.24 3.63 24.58
CA ALA A 307 5.59 3.32 25.85
C ALA A 307 4.26 4.04 26.03
N SER A 308 4.16 5.30 25.58
CA SER A 308 2.93 6.09 25.63
C SER A 308 1.86 5.56 24.65
N ALA A 309 2.27 5.10 23.47
CA ALA A 309 1.36 4.52 22.48
C ALA A 309 0.72 3.20 22.97
N GLY A 310 1.48 2.40 23.74
CA GLY A 310 0.99 1.15 24.30
C GLY A 310 0.48 0.14 23.26
N TYR A 311 0.97 0.25 22.02
CA TYR A 311 0.54 -0.60 20.90
C TYR A 311 1.15 -2.00 21.02
N ASP A 312 0.30 -3.02 20.88
CA ASP A 312 0.70 -4.42 20.91
C ASP A 312 0.44 -5.05 19.53
N PRO A 313 1.52 -5.28 18.73
CA PRO A 313 1.37 -5.78 17.37
C PRO A 313 0.85 -7.22 17.28
N GLU A 314 0.95 -8.02 18.35
CA GLU A 314 0.43 -9.40 18.38
C GLU A 314 -1.07 -9.44 18.66
N ARG A 315 -1.62 -8.40 19.31
CA ARG A 315 -3.05 -8.27 19.60
C ARG A 315 -3.85 -7.57 18.51
N ASP A 316 -3.18 -7.02 17.51
CA ASP A 316 -3.84 -6.38 16.37
C ASP A 316 -4.40 -7.44 15.40
N VAL A 317 -5.67 -7.78 15.59
CA VAL A 317 -6.36 -8.82 14.81
C VAL A 317 -6.51 -8.43 13.34
N GLU A 318 -6.63 -7.15 13.03
CA GLU A 318 -6.78 -6.66 11.66
C GLU A 318 -5.46 -6.70 10.88
N ASN A 319 -4.33 -6.62 11.58
CA ASN A 319 -2.99 -6.67 11.03
C ASN A 319 -2.17 -7.82 11.64
N THR A 320 -2.76 -8.99 11.73
CA THR A 320 -2.11 -10.16 12.36
C THR A 320 -0.81 -10.53 11.65
N PRO A 321 0.30 -10.76 12.39
CA PRO A 321 1.55 -11.27 11.86
C PRO A 321 1.54 -12.79 11.66
N ASP A 322 0.57 -13.49 12.25
CA ASP A 322 0.47 -14.95 12.22
C ASP A 322 -0.04 -15.45 10.87
N SER A 323 0.39 -16.63 10.48
CA SER A 323 -0.03 -17.30 9.26
C SER A 323 -1.02 -18.43 9.53
N VAL A 324 -1.77 -18.83 8.51
CA VAL A 324 -2.74 -19.94 8.60
C VAL A 324 -2.25 -21.08 7.74
N PHE A 325 -2.00 -22.21 8.37
CA PHE A 325 -1.61 -23.47 7.72
C PHE A 325 -2.74 -24.51 7.84
N CYS A 326 -2.68 -25.56 7.04
CA CYS A 326 -3.67 -26.63 7.05
C CYS A 326 -3.02 -27.96 7.42
N ALA A 327 -3.58 -28.64 8.42
CA ALA A 327 -3.22 -30.02 8.75
C ALA A 327 -4.48 -30.82 9.07
N HIS A 328 -4.51 -32.07 8.64
CA HIS A 328 -5.62 -33.00 8.91
C HIS A 328 -7.01 -32.45 8.49
N GLY A 329 -7.05 -31.61 7.44
CA GLY A 329 -8.29 -31.02 6.94
C GLY A 329 -8.84 -29.85 7.75
N GLY A 330 -8.04 -29.28 8.66
CA GLY A 330 -8.36 -28.09 9.45
C GLY A 330 -7.29 -27.00 9.34
N GLY A 331 -7.71 -25.75 9.20
CA GLY A 331 -6.81 -24.60 9.28
C GLY A 331 -6.41 -24.32 10.74
N TYR A 332 -5.15 -23.99 10.98
CA TYR A 332 -4.64 -23.59 12.30
C TYR A 332 -3.70 -22.40 12.16
N ALA A 333 -3.66 -21.54 13.17
CA ALA A 333 -2.77 -20.39 13.19
C ALA A 333 -1.37 -20.82 13.65
N VAL A 334 -0.36 -20.31 12.95
CA VAL A 334 1.06 -20.46 13.31
C VAL A 334 1.59 -19.08 13.68
N PRO A 335 2.14 -18.92 14.91
CA PRO A 335 2.70 -17.65 15.35
C PRO A 335 3.82 -17.16 14.43
N TRP A 336 3.93 -15.85 14.28
CA TRP A 336 4.84 -15.20 13.33
C TRP A 336 6.30 -15.67 13.41
N HIS A 337 6.80 -15.99 14.61
CA HIS A 337 8.17 -16.44 14.83
C HIS A 337 8.40 -17.90 14.41
N GLU A 338 7.34 -18.71 14.28
CA GLU A 338 7.40 -20.10 13.81
C GLU A 338 7.15 -20.21 12.30
N VAL A 339 6.54 -19.20 11.66
CA VAL A 339 6.21 -19.20 10.23
C VAL A 339 7.41 -19.55 9.34
N PRO A 340 8.63 -19.01 9.56
CA PRO A 340 9.79 -19.37 8.71
C PRO A 340 10.17 -20.85 8.75
N ALA A 341 9.90 -21.52 9.86
CA ALA A 341 10.17 -22.98 9.99
C ALA A 341 9.09 -23.84 9.32
N CYS A 342 7.86 -23.32 9.19
CA CYS A 342 6.71 -24.01 8.61
C CYS A 342 6.52 -23.70 7.11
N ALA A 343 7.21 -22.69 6.56
CA ALA A 343 7.05 -22.26 5.18
C ALA A 343 7.34 -23.39 4.18
N HIS A 344 6.53 -23.47 3.12
CA HIS A 344 6.65 -24.50 2.09
C HIS A 344 7.67 -24.15 1.00
N LEU A 345 8.07 -22.86 0.92
CA LEU A 345 9.05 -22.36 -0.04
C LEU A 345 10.32 -21.89 0.66
N ASP A 346 11.42 -21.87 -0.08
CA ASP A 346 12.64 -21.19 0.31
C ASP A 346 12.68 -19.83 -0.38
N SER A 347 12.89 -18.75 0.36
CA SER A 347 13.03 -17.39 -0.18
C SER A 347 14.29 -17.21 -1.04
N GLY A 348 15.26 -18.11 -0.94
CA GLY A 348 16.54 -18.03 -1.65
C GLY A 348 17.46 -16.91 -1.16
N VAL A 349 17.02 -16.08 -0.22
CA VAL A 349 17.79 -15.00 0.40
C VAL A 349 18.20 -15.41 1.80
N ARG A 350 19.51 -15.35 2.07
CA ARG A 350 20.06 -15.53 3.41
C ARG A 350 20.52 -14.16 3.90
N LEU A 351 19.81 -13.63 4.87
CA LEU A 351 20.27 -12.46 5.62
C LEU A 351 21.17 -12.96 6.73
N ASP A 352 22.29 -12.29 6.96
CA ASP A 352 23.14 -12.59 8.12
C ASP A 352 22.30 -12.38 9.39
N PRO A 353 22.21 -13.38 10.27
CA PRO A 353 21.40 -13.24 11.48
C PRO A 353 21.98 -12.13 12.37
N PRO A 354 21.15 -11.32 13.03
CA PRO A 354 21.61 -10.46 14.09
C PRO A 354 22.32 -11.29 15.15
N LYS A 355 23.49 -10.85 15.58
CA LYS A 355 24.52 -11.64 16.30
C LYS A 355 24.11 -12.30 17.63
N GLU A 356 22.86 -12.20 18.09
CA GLU A 356 22.47 -12.65 19.44
C GLU A 356 21.33 -13.70 19.55
N ARG A 357 20.74 -14.19 18.44
CA ARG A 357 19.63 -15.16 18.51
C ARG A 357 19.90 -16.57 17.96
N THR A 358 21.16 -16.98 17.82
CA THR A 358 21.53 -18.19 17.04
C THR A 358 21.29 -19.52 17.76
N GLU A 359 21.10 -19.58 19.08
CA GLU A 359 21.05 -20.86 19.81
C GLU A 359 19.66 -21.48 19.95
N GLU A 360 18.60 -20.70 20.01
CA GLU A 360 17.24 -21.24 20.17
C GLU A 360 16.63 -21.74 18.85
N VAL A 361 16.92 -21.08 17.72
CA VAL A 361 16.40 -21.48 16.39
C VAL A 361 17.05 -22.75 15.88
N GLN A 362 18.30 -23.07 16.27
CA GLN A 362 18.94 -24.30 15.88
C GLN A 362 18.37 -25.55 16.63
N ARG A 363 17.84 -25.38 17.84
CA ARG A 363 17.16 -26.45 18.57
C ARG A 363 15.79 -26.80 17.98
N ALA A 364 15.06 -25.81 17.44
CA ALA A 364 13.78 -26.06 16.78
C ALA A 364 13.93 -26.78 15.43
N ARG A 365 15.03 -26.53 14.68
CA ARG A 365 15.28 -27.22 13.39
C ARG A 365 15.62 -28.71 13.55
N GLN A 366 16.12 -29.15 14.68
CA GLN A 366 16.48 -30.57 14.93
C GLN A 366 15.29 -31.44 15.35
N SER A 367 14.13 -30.87 15.65
CA SER A 367 12.94 -31.64 16.08
C SER A 367 11.89 -31.85 14.99
N MET A 368 12.06 -31.33 13.78
CA MET A 368 11.09 -31.44 12.68
C MET A 368 11.67 -32.06 11.41
N ASP A 369 12.39 -33.20 11.51
CA ASP A 369 12.56 -34.11 10.36
C ASP A 369 11.27 -34.93 10.18
N TYR A 370 10.23 -34.30 9.63
CA TYR A 370 9.04 -34.99 9.18
C TYR A 370 9.27 -35.50 7.75
N ALA A 371 9.96 -36.61 7.63
CA ALA A 371 9.96 -37.38 6.40
C ALA A 371 8.61 -38.12 6.30
N GLY A 372 7.63 -37.49 5.69
CA GLY A 372 6.43 -38.19 5.25
C GLY A 372 6.84 -39.35 4.32
N THR A 373 6.67 -40.55 4.76
CA THR A 373 7.05 -41.74 3.97
C THR A 373 6.08 -41.86 2.78
N ILE A 374 6.62 -42.33 1.63
CA ILE A 374 5.84 -42.63 0.38
C ILE A 374 4.60 -43.50 0.68
N GLU A 375 4.56 -44.21 1.78
CA GLU A 375 3.45 -45.01 2.27
C GLU A 375 2.28 -44.13 2.77
N GLN A 376 2.56 -43.02 3.47
CA GLN A 376 1.52 -42.10 3.94
C GLN A 376 0.87 -41.30 2.80
N ASP A 377 1.64 -40.97 1.75
CA ASP A 377 1.09 -40.37 0.53
C ASP A 377 0.16 -41.31 -0.21
N LYS A 378 0.47 -42.61 -0.22
CA LYS A 378 -0.41 -43.65 -0.79
C LYS A 378 -1.69 -43.84 0.02
N GLU A 379 -1.59 -43.74 1.33
CA GLU A 379 -2.73 -43.88 2.24
C GLU A 379 -3.68 -42.68 2.13
N LEU A 380 -3.13 -41.48 2.03
CA LEU A 380 -3.88 -40.26 1.74
C LEU A 380 -4.55 -40.29 0.36
N GLN A 381 -3.87 -40.80 -0.67
CA GLN A 381 -4.43 -40.99 -1.99
C GLN A 381 -5.56 -42.03 -1.99
N ALA A 382 -5.44 -43.11 -1.23
CA ALA A 382 -6.48 -44.13 -1.07
C ALA A 382 -7.70 -43.60 -0.32
N ILE A 383 -7.52 -42.75 0.69
CA ILE A 383 -8.61 -42.07 1.41
C ILE A 383 -9.33 -41.08 0.48
N PHE A 384 -8.58 -40.33 -0.33
CA PHE A 384 -9.14 -39.38 -1.28
C PHE A 384 -9.96 -40.08 -2.38
N GLU A 385 -9.45 -41.18 -2.96
CA GLU A 385 -10.17 -41.97 -3.96
C GLU A 385 -11.42 -42.66 -3.39
N ARG A 386 -11.41 -43.03 -2.12
CA ARG A 386 -12.55 -43.63 -1.41
C ARG A 386 -13.65 -42.61 -1.13
N THR A 387 -13.31 -41.33 -0.97
CA THR A 387 -14.25 -40.26 -0.59
C THR A 387 -14.81 -39.52 -1.82
N TYR A 388 -14.01 -39.38 -2.88
CA TYR A 388 -14.35 -38.54 -4.05
C TYR A 388 -14.32 -39.28 -5.40
N GLY A 389 -14.03 -40.60 -5.40
CA GLY A 389 -13.97 -41.41 -6.62
C GLY A 389 -12.64 -41.33 -7.39
N PRO A 390 -12.40 -42.24 -8.36
CA PRO A 390 -11.11 -42.39 -9.01
C PRO A 390 -10.74 -41.20 -9.90
N VAL A 391 -9.54 -40.65 -9.68
CA VAL A 391 -8.97 -39.53 -10.44
C VAL A 391 -8.45 -40.01 -11.78
N LYS A 392 -9.03 -39.56 -12.90
CA LYS A 392 -8.54 -39.85 -14.26
C LYS A 392 -7.23 -39.09 -14.51
N ARG A 393 -6.08 -39.77 -14.44
CA ARG A 393 -4.77 -39.22 -14.82
C ARG A 393 -4.70 -39.07 -16.35
N ARG A 394 -4.45 -37.85 -16.85
CA ARG A 394 -3.94 -37.64 -18.20
C ARG A 394 -2.44 -37.98 -18.21
N ALA A 395 -2.05 -38.94 -19.03
CA ALA A 395 -0.66 -39.30 -19.23
C ALA A 395 0.12 -38.17 -19.89
N PHE A 396 1.10 -37.62 -19.20
CA PHE A 396 2.09 -36.74 -19.78
C PHE A 396 3.16 -37.57 -20.50
N LEU A 397 3.36 -37.33 -21.79
CA LEU A 397 4.48 -37.87 -22.55
C LEU A 397 5.77 -37.10 -22.14
N PRO A 398 6.87 -37.81 -21.90
CA PRO A 398 8.13 -37.16 -21.53
C PRO A 398 8.72 -36.37 -22.71
N PRO A 399 9.42 -35.25 -22.46
CA PRO A 399 10.09 -34.47 -23.51
C PRO A 399 11.27 -35.26 -24.10
N LYS A 400 11.45 -35.20 -25.42
CA LYS A 400 12.60 -35.77 -26.13
C LYS A 400 13.89 -35.03 -25.71
N GLU A 401 14.88 -35.79 -25.25
CA GLU A 401 16.23 -35.31 -25.00
C GLU A 401 16.89 -34.76 -26.28
N SER A 402 17.29 -33.50 -26.29
CA SER A 402 18.17 -32.95 -27.31
C SER A 402 19.63 -33.00 -26.83
N ARG A 403 20.47 -33.67 -27.64
CA ARG A 403 21.89 -33.79 -27.42
C ARG A 403 22.59 -32.44 -27.39
N ARG A 404 23.34 -32.17 -26.32
CA ARG A 404 24.28 -31.06 -26.22
C ARG A 404 25.58 -31.38 -26.96
N THR A 405 26.03 -30.47 -27.82
CA THR A 405 27.42 -30.37 -28.30
C THR A 405 28.06 -29.13 -27.65
N PRO A 406 29.31 -29.20 -27.21
CA PRO A 406 30.02 -28.07 -26.59
C PRO A 406 30.74 -27.25 -27.65
N ALA A 407 30.63 -25.93 -27.60
CA ALA A 407 31.55 -25.01 -28.26
C ALA A 407 31.73 -23.73 -27.43
N ALA A 408 32.90 -23.63 -26.96
CA ALA A 408 33.83 -22.58 -26.59
C ALA A 408 33.41 -21.09 -26.70
N GLU A 409 33.71 -20.42 -25.60
CA GLU A 409 34.23 -19.05 -25.43
C GLU A 409 34.39 -18.17 -26.66
N GLN A 410 33.67 -17.03 -26.62
CA GLN A 410 34.26 -15.72 -26.93
C GLN A 410 33.32 -14.60 -26.51
N ALA A 411 33.81 -13.77 -25.59
CA ALA A 411 33.14 -12.57 -25.09
C ALA A 411 33.24 -11.46 -26.15
N GLU A 412 32.11 -11.00 -26.65
CA GLU A 412 32.02 -9.68 -27.27
C GLU A 412 30.72 -8.99 -26.76
N ARG A 413 30.96 -7.81 -26.19
CA ARG A 413 29.91 -6.87 -25.78
C ARG A 413 29.07 -6.50 -26.99
N ARG A 414 27.83 -6.97 -27.05
CA ARG A 414 26.82 -6.47 -27.99
C ARG A 414 25.83 -5.63 -27.23
N THR A 415 25.76 -4.36 -27.58
CA THR A 415 24.65 -3.45 -27.33
C THR A 415 23.36 -4.10 -27.81
N VAL A 416 22.39 -4.23 -26.92
CA VAL A 416 21.06 -4.77 -27.21
C VAL A 416 20.29 -3.68 -27.97
N PRO A 417 19.78 -3.93 -29.19
CA PRO A 417 18.85 -3.01 -29.83
C PRO A 417 17.50 -3.05 -29.09
N GLU A 418 16.91 -1.86 -28.93
CA GLU A 418 15.50 -1.72 -28.46
C GLU A 418 14.62 -2.64 -29.31
N ARG A 419 13.95 -3.58 -28.65
CA ARG A 419 12.92 -4.37 -29.28
C ARG A 419 11.70 -3.48 -29.49
N ASP A 420 11.32 -3.27 -30.74
CA ASP A 420 10.01 -2.78 -31.12
C ASP A 420 8.95 -3.58 -30.33
N SER A 421 8.27 -2.92 -29.41
CA SER A 421 7.10 -3.48 -28.74
C SER A 421 6.03 -3.65 -29.82
N GLY A 422 5.69 -4.90 -30.14
CA GLY A 422 4.61 -5.22 -31.06
C GLY A 422 3.28 -4.55 -30.63
N PRO A 423 2.24 -4.63 -31.47
CA PRO A 423 0.97 -3.95 -31.21
C PRO A 423 0.41 -4.34 -29.83
N GLU A 424 0.04 -3.33 -29.06
CA GLU A 424 -0.55 -3.49 -27.74
C GLU A 424 -1.99 -4.06 -27.86
N TYR A 425 -2.31 -5.11 -27.10
CA TYR A 425 -3.62 -5.75 -27.09
C TYR A 425 -4.35 -5.50 -25.79
N LEU A 426 -5.60 -5.05 -25.87
CA LEU A 426 -6.53 -4.93 -24.75
C LEU A 426 -7.57 -6.05 -24.82
N LEU A 427 -7.57 -6.93 -23.83
CA LEU A 427 -8.60 -7.97 -23.66
C LEU A 427 -9.68 -7.46 -22.71
N VAL A 428 -10.93 -7.52 -23.14
CA VAL A 428 -12.08 -7.00 -22.39
C VAL A 428 -13.06 -8.14 -22.13
N ASP A 429 -13.37 -8.42 -20.87
CA ASP A 429 -14.45 -9.30 -20.46
C ASP A 429 -15.79 -8.57 -20.62
N GLY A 430 -16.52 -8.91 -21.67
CA GLY A 430 -17.73 -8.18 -22.06
C GLY A 430 -18.85 -8.27 -21.03
N TYR A 431 -19.08 -9.43 -20.42
CA TYR A 431 -20.15 -9.57 -19.43
C TYR A 431 -19.84 -8.90 -18.11
N ASN A 432 -18.59 -8.95 -17.66
CA ASN A 432 -18.20 -8.26 -16.43
C ASN A 432 -18.41 -6.74 -16.57
N ILE A 433 -18.10 -6.17 -17.74
CA ILE A 433 -18.35 -4.74 -17.98
C ILE A 433 -19.83 -4.44 -18.08
N ILE A 434 -20.59 -5.24 -18.85
CA ILE A 434 -22.05 -5.03 -18.98
C ILE A 434 -22.75 -5.02 -17.62
N PHE A 435 -22.36 -5.90 -16.72
CA PHE A 435 -22.98 -5.96 -15.38
C PHE A 435 -22.37 -5.03 -14.34
N ALA A 436 -21.20 -4.44 -14.62
CA ALA A 436 -20.56 -3.45 -13.74
C ALA A 436 -21.01 -2.01 -14.04
N TRP A 437 -21.33 -1.69 -15.28
CA TRP A 437 -21.74 -0.34 -15.68
C TRP A 437 -23.26 -0.19 -15.66
N ASP A 438 -23.77 0.77 -14.91
CA ASP A 438 -25.20 0.90 -14.66
C ASP A 438 -26.01 1.08 -15.95
N GLU A 439 -25.55 1.89 -16.92
CA GLU A 439 -26.22 2.07 -18.23
C GLU A 439 -26.34 0.76 -19.01
N LEU A 440 -25.26 -0.01 -19.07
CA LEU A 440 -25.24 -1.28 -19.78
C LEU A 440 -26.02 -2.35 -19.05
N LYS A 441 -26.00 -2.33 -17.74
CA LYS A 441 -26.73 -3.22 -16.85
C LYS A 441 -28.24 -3.04 -16.97
N ASP A 442 -28.69 -1.80 -17.02
CA ASP A 442 -30.12 -1.50 -17.21
C ASP A 442 -30.57 -1.91 -18.60
N LEU A 443 -29.77 -1.61 -19.64
CA LEU A 443 -30.04 -2.08 -20.99
C LEU A 443 -30.07 -3.63 -21.10
N ALA A 444 -29.20 -4.32 -20.37
CA ALA A 444 -29.11 -5.77 -20.35
C ALA A 444 -30.30 -6.45 -19.67
N ARG A 445 -31.03 -5.76 -18.78
CA ARG A 445 -32.27 -6.25 -18.19
C ARG A 445 -33.38 -6.40 -19.23
N ASP A 446 -33.45 -5.48 -20.19
CA ASP A 446 -34.46 -5.49 -21.23
C ASP A 446 -34.01 -6.29 -22.46
N ASN A 447 -32.76 -6.10 -22.88
CA ASN A 447 -32.20 -6.79 -24.05
C ASN A 447 -30.65 -6.92 -23.93
N LEU A 448 -30.21 -8.15 -23.68
CA LEU A 448 -28.78 -8.46 -23.52
C LEU A 448 -27.96 -8.26 -24.81
N ASP A 449 -28.57 -8.52 -25.99
CA ASP A 449 -27.90 -8.33 -27.28
C ASP A 449 -27.73 -6.85 -27.61
N ALA A 450 -28.68 -5.99 -27.21
CA ALA A 450 -28.56 -4.56 -27.32
C ALA A 450 -27.40 -4.03 -26.41
N ALA A 451 -27.29 -4.55 -25.20
CA ALA A 451 -26.21 -4.20 -24.29
C ALA A 451 -24.82 -4.63 -24.81
N ARG A 452 -24.71 -5.83 -25.39
CA ARG A 452 -23.47 -6.28 -26.07
C ARG A 452 -23.07 -5.35 -27.21
N LYS A 453 -24.04 -5.00 -28.07
CA LYS A 453 -23.81 -4.12 -29.21
C LYS A 453 -23.37 -2.74 -28.76
N HIS A 454 -24.01 -2.20 -27.75
CA HIS A 454 -23.64 -0.89 -27.18
C HIS A 454 -22.24 -0.91 -26.56
N LEU A 455 -21.88 -1.98 -25.84
CA LEU A 455 -20.49 -2.14 -25.35
C LEU A 455 -19.49 -2.22 -26.51
N CYS A 456 -19.79 -2.96 -27.57
CA CYS A 456 -18.91 -3.05 -28.75
C CYS A 456 -18.72 -1.68 -29.43
N ASP A 457 -19.75 -0.85 -29.52
CA ASP A 457 -19.65 0.52 -30.06
C ASP A 457 -18.75 1.40 -29.21
N LEU A 458 -18.84 1.30 -27.86
CA LEU A 458 -17.96 2.02 -26.93
C LEU A 458 -16.49 1.57 -27.08
N LEU A 459 -16.27 0.26 -27.22
CA LEU A 459 -14.93 -0.30 -27.41
C LEU A 459 -14.31 0.04 -28.78
N CYS A 460 -15.13 0.19 -29.82
CA CYS A 460 -14.69 0.67 -31.11
C CYS A 460 -14.18 2.12 -31.03
N ASN A 461 -14.88 2.98 -30.31
CA ASN A 461 -14.45 4.35 -30.07
C ASN A 461 -13.15 4.40 -29.25
N TYR A 462 -13.07 3.56 -28.21
CA TYR A 462 -11.87 3.46 -27.37
C TYR A 462 -10.64 3.01 -28.18
N GLN A 463 -10.77 1.97 -29.01
CA GLN A 463 -9.69 1.53 -29.89
C GLN A 463 -9.23 2.61 -30.87
N GLY A 464 -10.17 3.38 -31.43
CA GLY A 464 -9.85 4.50 -32.32
C GLY A 464 -9.02 5.57 -31.63
N TYR A 465 -9.26 5.80 -30.34
CA TYR A 465 -8.57 6.79 -29.52
C TYR A 465 -7.18 6.30 -29.06
N GLN A 466 -7.10 5.11 -28.46
CA GLN A 466 -5.87 4.58 -27.83
C GLN A 466 -4.90 3.89 -28.83
N LYS A 467 -5.33 3.66 -30.07
CA LYS A 467 -4.54 2.93 -31.10
C LYS A 467 -4.05 1.54 -30.69
N CYS A 468 -4.63 0.94 -29.63
CA CYS A 468 -4.40 -0.45 -29.24
C CYS A 468 -5.34 -1.39 -30.02
N ARG A 469 -5.08 -2.70 -30.02
CA ARG A 469 -5.99 -3.70 -30.58
C ARG A 469 -6.91 -4.24 -29.50
N VAL A 470 -8.21 -3.97 -29.60
CA VAL A 470 -9.20 -4.41 -28.60
C VAL A 470 -9.82 -5.74 -29.04
N ILE A 471 -9.91 -6.67 -28.10
CA ILE A 471 -10.60 -7.96 -28.23
C ILE A 471 -11.64 -8.05 -27.11
N ALA A 472 -12.91 -7.98 -27.45
CA ALA A 472 -14.01 -8.21 -26.52
C ALA A 472 -14.33 -9.69 -26.43
N VAL A 473 -14.35 -10.27 -25.25
CA VAL A 473 -14.64 -11.68 -25.01
C VAL A 473 -15.98 -11.80 -24.29
N PHE A 474 -16.89 -12.60 -24.86
CA PHE A 474 -18.17 -12.96 -24.26
C PHE A 474 -18.17 -14.44 -23.94
N ASP A 475 -18.26 -14.81 -22.68
CA ASP A 475 -18.24 -16.20 -22.25
C ASP A 475 -19.57 -16.91 -22.58
N ALA A 476 -19.49 -18.09 -23.14
CA ALA A 476 -20.63 -18.88 -23.58
C ALA A 476 -21.50 -19.47 -22.45
N TYR A 477 -21.08 -19.28 -21.22
CA TYR A 477 -21.74 -19.79 -20.01
C TYR A 477 -23.25 -19.46 -19.91
N LYS A 478 -23.77 -18.51 -20.71
CA LYS A 478 -25.20 -18.15 -20.77
C LYS A 478 -25.90 -18.56 -22.08
N VAL A 479 -25.19 -19.19 -23.04
CA VAL A 479 -25.76 -19.64 -24.32
C VAL A 479 -25.43 -21.11 -24.51
N LYS A 480 -26.36 -22.00 -24.12
CA LYS A 480 -26.19 -23.45 -24.27
C LYS A 480 -26.05 -23.84 -25.75
N GLY A 481 -24.97 -24.54 -26.10
CA GLY A 481 -24.74 -25.14 -27.42
C GLY A 481 -23.98 -24.27 -28.42
N GLY A 482 -23.31 -23.20 -27.98
CA GLY A 482 -22.47 -22.36 -28.85
C GLY A 482 -21.15 -23.06 -29.25
N LEU A 483 -20.87 -23.13 -30.58
CA LEU A 483 -19.62 -23.69 -31.14
C LEU A 483 -18.41 -22.73 -30.92
N GLY A 484 -18.61 -21.56 -30.30
CA GLY A 484 -17.65 -20.48 -30.25
C GLY A 484 -17.46 -19.81 -31.62
N SER A 485 -17.35 -18.49 -31.64
CA SER A 485 -17.11 -17.75 -32.89
C SER A 485 -16.16 -16.59 -32.60
N VAL A 486 -15.43 -16.17 -33.62
CA VAL A 486 -14.64 -14.97 -33.64
C VAL A 486 -15.15 -14.10 -34.77
N GLU A 487 -15.66 -12.94 -34.42
CA GLU A 487 -16.23 -12.00 -35.36
C GLU A 487 -15.45 -10.67 -35.33
N LYS A 488 -15.40 -10.01 -36.48
CA LYS A 488 -14.84 -8.67 -36.54
C LYS A 488 -15.98 -7.67 -36.50
N TYR A 489 -16.06 -6.88 -35.46
CA TYR A 489 -17.03 -5.80 -35.31
C TYR A 489 -16.34 -4.46 -35.54
N HIS A 490 -16.57 -3.82 -36.66
CA HIS A 490 -15.88 -2.61 -37.12
C HIS A 490 -14.35 -2.71 -37.01
N ASN A 491 -13.73 -2.06 -36.03
CA ASN A 491 -12.29 -2.06 -35.81
C ASN A 491 -11.84 -2.99 -34.68
N ILE A 492 -12.74 -3.61 -33.90
CA ILE A 492 -12.42 -4.54 -32.81
C ILE A 492 -12.69 -6.01 -33.20
N HIS A 493 -12.14 -6.94 -32.42
CA HIS A 493 -12.47 -8.37 -32.52
C HIS A 493 -13.38 -8.76 -31.36
N VAL A 494 -14.45 -9.51 -31.68
CA VAL A 494 -15.40 -10.05 -30.70
C VAL A 494 -15.25 -11.56 -30.69
N VAL A 495 -15.01 -12.14 -29.53
CA VAL A 495 -14.84 -13.58 -29.34
C VAL A 495 -15.93 -14.10 -28.44
N TYR A 496 -16.66 -15.10 -28.93
CA TYR A 496 -17.58 -15.88 -28.12
C TYR A 496 -16.90 -17.20 -27.78
N THR A 497 -16.76 -17.52 -26.51
CA THR A 497 -16.09 -18.75 -26.08
C THR A 497 -16.99 -19.97 -26.29
N LYS A 498 -16.38 -21.16 -26.32
CA LYS A 498 -17.12 -22.44 -26.29
C LYS A 498 -17.52 -22.76 -24.86
N GLU A 499 -18.65 -23.46 -24.70
CA GLU A 499 -19.05 -24.07 -23.44
C GLU A 499 -18.01 -25.11 -22.96
#